data_377ea24a5893d93bb5468d13796d62d2
#
_entry.id   377ea24a5893d93bb5468d13796d62d2
#
_cell.length_a   1.000
_cell.length_b   1.000
_cell.length_c   1.000
_cell.angle_alpha   90.00
_cell.angle_beta   90.00
_cell.angle_gamma   90.00
#
_symmetry.space_group_name_H-M   'P 1'
#
loop_
_entity.id
_entity.type
_entity.pdbx_description
1 polymer ?
#
loop_
_entity_poly.entity_id
_entity_poly.type
_entity_poly.pdbx_seq_one_letter_code
_entity_poly.pdbx_strand_id
1 'polypeptide(L)'
;MLRGIIWALMAGLMWGLIFVGPMLLPDYPAVLLSTGRYLALGVIALPLAWLGRRRLRQLSRRDWLTALRISTIGNLVYYLFLAAAIQRTGSPVSTIIVGALPVVLPICANLLYSQRDGHLSWRRLLMSLTVVAVGLVLVNIAELRHGLPNFSPLRYGAGLGMALLAMICWAVYALQNARWLRENPNKSPMMWATAQGLAILPLSLIGYLGSCLWLAWQEPDFPLPFGPQPGQFIALMFVIAILCSWIGALCWNEASQRLPTAILGPLIVFENLAGLLYAFVLRHSWPPLATLFGIAALIVGVVMAVRARPAPTVVSANVKE
;
A
#
# COMPACT_ATOMS: atom_id res chain seq x y z
N MET A 1 2.23 1.13 22.34
CA MET A 1 1.95 2.12 21.28
C MET A 1 3.22 2.58 20.55
N LEU A 2 4.28 3.10 21.21
CA LEU A 2 5.47 3.62 20.53
C LEU A 2 6.12 2.62 19.56
N ARG A 3 6.35 1.38 19.99
CA ARG A 3 6.89 0.31 19.11
C ARG A 3 6.04 0.08 17.85
N GLY A 4 4.71 0.13 17.97
CA GLY A 4 3.81 -0.02 16.82
C GLY A 4 3.93 1.15 15.84
N ILE A 5 4.07 2.38 16.34
CA ILE A 5 4.29 3.58 15.51
C ILE A 5 5.62 3.47 14.76
N ILE A 6 6.71 3.07 15.44
CA ILE A 6 8.02 2.89 14.79
C ILE A 6 7.91 1.88 13.65
N TRP A 7 7.23 0.74 13.85
CA TRP A 7 7.02 -0.24 12.80
C TRP A 7 6.22 0.33 11.62
N ALA A 8 5.18 1.12 11.88
CA ALA A 8 4.39 1.76 10.83
C ALA A 8 5.22 2.78 10.03
N LEU A 9 6.05 3.58 10.70
CA LEU A 9 6.96 4.52 10.03
C LEU A 9 8.01 3.80 9.18
N MET A 10 8.58 2.69 9.68
CA MET A 10 9.49 1.86 8.88
C MET A 10 8.80 1.27 7.65
N ALA A 11 7.56 0.81 7.78
CA ALA A 11 6.77 0.36 6.64
C ALA A 11 6.61 1.48 5.60
N GLY A 12 6.28 2.70 6.05
CA GLY A 12 6.14 3.87 5.18
C GLY A 12 7.44 4.22 4.45
N LEU A 13 8.60 4.19 5.13
CA LEU A 13 9.91 4.37 4.49
C LEU A 13 10.14 3.33 3.38
N MET A 14 9.87 2.06 3.65
CA MET A 14 10.04 1.01 2.64
C MET A 14 9.08 1.20 1.46
N TRP A 15 7.81 1.51 1.73
CA TRP A 15 6.80 1.68 0.69
C TRP A 15 7.00 2.94 -0.16
N GLY A 16 7.56 4.01 0.40
CA GLY A 16 7.94 5.20 -0.36
C GLY A 16 8.88 4.91 -1.55
N LEU A 17 9.71 3.85 -1.48
CA LEU A 17 10.57 3.41 -2.58
C LEU A 17 9.79 2.90 -3.81
N ILE A 18 8.51 2.53 -3.65
CA ILE A 18 7.67 2.05 -4.76
C ILE A 18 7.51 3.13 -5.84
N PHE A 19 7.47 4.40 -5.44
CA PHE A 19 7.33 5.53 -6.36
C PHE A 19 8.58 5.77 -7.20
N VAL A 20 9.74 5.30 -6.74
CA VAL A 20 11.02 5.44 -7.45
C VAL A 20 11.17 4.42 -8.59
N GLY A 21 10.59 3.23 -8.42
CA GLY A 21 10.73 2.14 -9.39
C GLY A 21 10.36 2.52 -10.83
N PRO A 22 9.16 3.07 -11.09
CA PRO A 22 8.76 3.50 -12.44
C PRO A 22 9.61 4.65 -13.01
N MET A 23 10.24 5.46 -12.14
CA MET A 23 11.14 6.54 -12.57
C MET A 23 12.49 6.01 -13.07
N LEU A 24 12.93 4.88 -12.55
CA LEU A 24 14.19 4.23 -12.96
C LEU A 24 14.03 3.36 -14.21
N LEU A 25 12.81 2.94 -14.52
CA LEU A 25 12.48 2.09 -15.67
C LEU A 25 11.28 2.66 -16.45
N PRO A 26 11.43 3.87 -17.05
CA PRO A 26 10.31 4.57 -17.72
C PRO A 26 9.80 3.83 -18.94
N ASP A 27 10.66 3.05 -19.62
CA ASP A 27 10.35 2.31 -20.85
C ASP A 27 9.62 0.99 -20.59
N TYR A 28 9.36 0.65 -19.32
CA TYR A 28 8.72 -0.61 -18.97
C TYR A 28 7.21 -0.44 -18.74
N PRO A 29 6.37 -1.28 -19.36
CA PRO A 29 4.94 -1.30 -19.07
C PRO A 29 4.65 -1.57 -17.59
N ALA A 30 3.71 -0.82 -17.02
CA ALA A 30 3.34 -0.93 -15.61
C ALA A 30 2.90 -2.34 -15.21
N VAL A 31 2.28 -3.09 -16.15
CA VAL A 31 1.86 -4.49 -15.92
C VAL A 31 3.08 -5.39 -15.71
N LEU A 32 4.14 -5.21 -16.49
CA LEU A 32 5.37 -5.99 -16.37
C LEU A 32 6.11 -5.67 -15.06
N LEU A 33 6.17 -4.39 -14.68
CA LEU A 33 6.73 -3.96 -13.39
C LEU A 33 5.96 -4.57 -12.20
N SER A 34 4.62 -4.58 -12.28
CA SER A 34 3.78 -5.13 -11.23
C SER A 34 3.95 -6.63 -11.07
N THR A 35 3.75 -7.37 -12.15
CA THR A 35 3.81 -8.83 -12.13
C THR A 35 5.23 -9.32 -11.83
N GLY A 36 6.25 -8.65 -12.36
CA GLY A 36 7.67 -8.93 -12.06
C GLY A 36 8.02 -8.73 -10.58
N ARG A 37 7.53 -7.63 -9.97
CA ARG A 37 7.72 -7.37 -8.53
C ARG A 37 7.14 -8.49 -7.67
N TYR A 38 5.90 -8.92 -7.95
CA TYR A 38 5.26 -9.96 -7.14
C TYR A 38 5.75 -11.36 -7.46
N LEU A 39 6.24 -11.60 -8.67
CA LEU A 39 6.98 -12.81 -9.01
C LEU A 39 8.29 -12.88 -8.19
N ALA A 40 9.07 -11.80 -8.16
CA ALA A 40 10.27 -11.72 -7.33
C ALA A 40 9.97 -11.91 -5.84
N LEU A 41 8.88 -11.33 -5.31
CA LEU A 41 8.42 -11.56 -3.94
C LEU A 41 8.16 -13.05 -3.68
N GLY A 42 7.46 -13.72 -4.59
CA GLY A 42 7.18 -15.14 -4.47
C GLY A 42 8.45 -15.98 -4.46
N VAL A 43 9.41 -15.68 -5.33
CA VAL A 43 10.72 -16.35 -5.39
C VAL A 43 11.48 -16.16 -4.08
N ILE A 44 11.50 -14.93 -3.52
CA ILE A 44 12.13 -14.63 -2.22
C ILE A 44 11.42 -15.39 -1.09
N ALA A 45 10.11 -15.53 -1.16
CA ALA A 45 9.34 -16.23 -0.15
C ALA A 45 9.66 -17.75 -0.08
N LEU A 46 10.17 -18.37 -1.15
CA LEU A 46 10.52 -19.80 -1.16
C LEU A 46 11.61 -20.16 -0.12
N PRO A 47 12.83 -19.56 -0.14
CA PRO A 47 13.85 -19.85 0.87
C PRO A 47 13.39 -19.45 2.28
N LEU A 48 12.68 -18.33 2.42
CA LEU A 48 12.12 -17.90 3.70
C LEU A 48 11.11 -18.91 4.25
N ALA A 49 10.30 -19.49 3.39
CA ALA A 49 9.37 -20.54 3.75
C ALA A 49 10.07 -21.84 4.15
N TRP A 50 11.13 -22.20 3.46
CA TRP A 50 11.92 -23.37 3.82
C TRP A 50 12.55 -23.22 5.22
N LEU A 51 13.12 -22.05 5.51
CA LEU A 51 13.65 -21.71 6.84
C LEU A 51 12.56 -21.64 7.90
N GLY A 52 11.39 -21.06 7.55
CA GLY A 52 10.24 -20.89 8.44
C GLY A 52 9.23 -22.05 8.43
N ARG A 53 9.51 -23.20 7.79
CA ARG A 53 8.56 -24.28 7.52
C ARG A 53 7.81 -24.78 8.76
N ARG A 54 8.44 -24.82 9.93
CA ARG A 54 7.80 -25.24 11.19
C ARG A 54 6.67 -24.29 11.60
N ARG A 55 6.85 -22.98 11.40
CA ARG A 55 5.84 -21.94 11.69
C ARG A 55 4.74 -21.91 10.63
N LEU A 56 5.09 -22.08 9.34
CA LEU A 56 4.12 -22.13 8.25
C LEU A 56 3.16 -23.31 8.34
N ARG A 57 3.60 -24.45 8.90
CA ARG A 57 2.75 -25.61 9.17
C ARG A 57 1.65 -25.35 10.20
N GLN A 58 1.74 -24.26 10.99
CA GLN A 58 0.70 -23.82 11.91
C GLN A 58 -0.47 -23.11 11.22
N LEU A 59 -0.31 -22.76 9.94
CA LEU A 59 -1.36 -22.16 9.15
C LEU A 59 -2.35 -23.21 8.66
N SER A 60 -3.62 -22.98 8.93
CA SER A 60 -4.74 -23.79 8.45
C SER A 60 -4.99 -23.55 6.95
N ARG A 61 -5.77 -24.41 6.31
CA ARG A 61 -6.24 -24.20 4.94
C ARG A 61 -7.00 -22.88 4.79
N ARG A 62 -7.74 -22.45 5.81
CA ARG A 62 -8.46 -21.16 5.84
C ARG A 62 -7.49 -19.99 5.86
N ASP A 63 -6.38 -20.09 6.58
CA ASP A 63 -5.34 -19.05 6.60
C ASP A 63 -4.71 -18.89 5.22
N TRP A 64 -4.37 -20.00 4.55
CA TRP A 64 -3.82 -19.96 3.19
C TRP A 64 -4.79 -19.36 2.17
N LEU A 65 -6.08 -19.71 2.23
CA LEU A 65 -7.11 -19.10 1.40
C LEU A 65 -7.27 -17.60 1.70
N THR A 66 -7.17 -17.21 2.97
CA THR A 66 -7.19 -15.80 3.37
C THR A 66 -5.96 -15.07 2.83
N ALA A 67 -4.75 -15.66 2.98
CA ALA A 67 -3.52 -15.09 2.43
C ALA A 67 -3.63 -14.89 0.91
N LEU A 68 -4.07 -15.90 0.19
CA LEU A 68 -4.28 -15.83 -1.26
C LEU A 68 -5.27 -14.71 -1.63
N ARG A 69 -6.45 -14.70 -1.01
CA ARG A 69 -7.51 -13.73 -1.31
C ARG A 69 -7.05 -12.29 -1.05
N ILE A 70 -6.51 -12.01 0.14
CA ILE A 70 -6.12 -10.63 0.48
C ILE A 70 -4.90 -10.16 -0.31
N SER A 71 -3.95 -11.06 -0.61
CA SER A 71 -2.80 -10.73 -1.45
C SER A 71 -3.19 -10.51 -2.91
N THR A 72 -4.14 -11.29 -3.43
CA THR A 72 -4.66 -11.07 -4.79
C THR A 72 -5.32 -9.70 -4.89
N ILE A 73 -6.20 -9.37 -3.94
CA ILE A 73 -6.92 -8.09 -3.94
C ILE A 73 -5.96 -6.91 -3.69
N GLY A 74 -5.15 -6.99 -2.62
CA GLY A 74 -4.32 -5.86 -2.17
C GLY A 74 -3.01 -5.69 -2.92
N ASN A 75 -2.56 -6.69 -3.66
CA ASN A 75 -1.33 -6.63 -4.43
C ASN A 75 -1.60 -6.62 -5.94
N LEU A 76 -2.01 -7.74 -6.54
CA LEU A 76 -2.16 -7.83 -7.99
C LEU A 76 -3.28 -6.95 -8.53
N VAL A 77 -4.50 -7.10 -8.02
CA VAL A 77 -5.68 -6.37 -8.50
C VAL A 77 -5.55 -4.87 -8.20
N TYR A 78 -5.11 -4.54 -7.00
CA TYR A 78 -4.79 -3.17 -6.61
C TYR A 78 -3.84 -2.51 -7.60
N TYR A 79 -2.69 -3.14 -7.83
CA TYR A 79 -1.65 -2.52 -8.66
C TYR A 79 -2.02 -2.50 -10.14
N LEU A 80 -2.78 -3.48 -10.62
CA LEU A 80 -3.33 -3.48 -11.97
C LEU A 80 -4.23 -2.26 -12.19
N PHE A 81 -5.16 -2.02 -11.28
CA PHE A 81 -6.04 -0.85 -11.35
C PHE A 81 -5.27 0.45 -11.19
N LEU A 82 -4.29 0.52 -10.28
CA LEU A 82 -3.45 1.70 -10.08
C LEU A 82 -2.65 2.03 -11.34
N ALA A 83 -1.98 1.06 -11.92
CA ALA A 83 -1.20 1.23 -13.15
C ALA A 83 -2.09 1.68 -14.33
N ALA A 84 -3.25 1.05 -14.49
CA ALA A 84 -4.22 1.41 -15.51
C ALA A 84 -4.80 2.82 -15.29
N ALA A 85 -4.98 3.24 -14.05
CA ALA A 85 -5.39 4.61 -13.71
C ALA A 85 -4.31 5.62 -14.09
N ILE A 86 -3.05 5.38 -13.70
CA ILE A 86 -1.91 6.26 -13.98
C ILE A 86 -1.73 6.46 -15.48
N GLN A 87 -1.86 5.41 -16.29
CA GLN A 87 -1.76 5.49 -17.75
C GLN A 87 -2.88 6.31 -18.41
N ARG A 88 -4.02 6.51 -17.72
CA ARG A 88 -5.20 7.22 -18.23
C ARG A 88 -5.35 8.64 -17.70
N THR A 89 -4.99 8.87 -16.44
CA THR A 89 -5.18 10.17 -15.77
C THR A 89 -3.87 10.88 -15.43
N GLY A 90 -2.75 10.20 -15.64
CA GLY A 90 -1.46 10.62 -15.11
C GLY A 90 -1.27 10.26 -13.63
N SER A 91 -0.01 10.30 -13.20
CA SER A 91 0.37 9.97 -11.83
C SER A 91 -0.28 10.88 -10.77
N PRO A 92 -0.38 12.22 -10.95
CA PRO A 92 -0.87 13.12 -9.91
C PRO A 92 -2.29 12.78 -9.44
N VAL A 93 -3.20 12.58 -10.37
CA VAL A 93 -4.63 12.33 -10.06
C VAL A 93 -4.81 10.99 -9.37
N SER A 94 -4.16 9.95 -9.88
CA SER A 94 -4.20 8.61 -9.28
C SER A 94 -3.62 8.62 -7.86
N THR A 95 -2.52 9.37 -7.65
CA THR A 95 -1.89 9.52 -6.33
C THR A 95 -2.78 10.26 -5.34
N ILE A 96 -3.54 11.29 -5.78
CA ILE A 96 -4.51 11.99 -4.91
C ILE A 96 -5.59 11.02 -4.43
N ILE A 97 -6.17 10.24 -5.34
CA ILE A 97 -7.27 9.32 -5.00
C ILE A 97 -6.79 8.23 -4.04
N VAL A 98 -5.70 7.54 -4.38
CA VAL A 98 -5.14 6.50 -3.51
C VAL A 98 -4.54 7.10 -2.24
N GLY A 99 -3.97 8.29 -2.32
CA GLY A 99 -3.49 9.08 -1.20
C GLY A 99 -4.58 9.50 -0.20
N ALA A 100 -5.86 9.33 -0.52
CA ALA A 100 -6.97 9.51 0.43
C ALA A 100 -7.13 8.35 1.44
N LEU A 101 -6.41 7.23 1.26
CA LEU A 101 -6.44 6.08 2.19
C LEU A 101 -6.22 6.45 3.67
N PRO A 102 -5.32 7.37 4.03
CA PRO A 102 -5.17 7.82 5.41
C PRO A 102 -6.43 8.44 6.02
N VAL A 103 -7.34 8.92 5.18
CA VAL A 103 -8.65 9.45 5.59
C VAL A 103 -9.71 8.34 5.61
N VAL A 104 -9.75 7.54 4.56
CA VAL A 104 -10.76 6.48 4.37
C VAL A 104 -10.64 5.36 5.41
N LEU A 105 -9.41 4.88 5.65
CA LEU A 105 -9.20 3.74 6.56
C LEU A 105 -9.63 3.99 8.00
N PRO A 106 -9.32 5.12 8.66
CA PRO A 106 -9.79 5.39 10.01
C PRO A 106 -11.30 5.50 10.10
N ILE A 107 -11.97 6.05 9.09
CA ILE A 107 -13.42 6.12 9.01
C ILE A 107 -14.00 4.71 8.95
N CYS A 108 -13.54 3.88 8.01
CA CYS A 108 -13.98 2.49 7.88
C CYS A 108 -13.67 1.69 9.15
N ALA A 109 -12.50 1.87 9.75
CA ALA A 109 -12.11 1.18 10.97
C ALA A 109 -13.00 1.57 12.15
N ASN A 110 -13.32 2.86 12.30
CA ASN A 110 -14.19 3.35 13.37
C ASN A 110 -15.64 2.88 13.22
N LEU A 111 -16.10 2.69 11.97
CA LEU A 111 -17.43 2.13 11.69
C LEU A 111 -17.47 0.61 11.91
N LEU A 112 -16.48 -0.13 11.43
CA LEU A 112 -16.53 -1.59 11.36
C LEU A 112 -15.95 -2.28 12.61
N TYR A 113 -15.00 -1.65 13.29
CA TYR A 113 -14.22 -2.28 14.37
C TYR A 113 -14.27 -1.52 15.71
N SER A 114 -15.11 -0.49 15.85
CA SER A 114 -15.21 0.32 17.08
C SER A 114 -15.59 -0.50 18.32
N GLN A 115 -16.43 -1.52 18.18
CA GLN A 115 -16.82 -2.40 19.30
C GLN A 115 -15.62 -3.19 19.87
N ARG A 116 -14.64 -3.49 19.04
CA ARG A 116 -13.46 -4.30 19.40
C ARG A 116 -12.24 -3.45 19.75
N ASP A 117 -11.97 -2.45 18.94
CA ASP A 117 -10.74 -1.65 18.98
C ASP A 117 -10.90 -0.36 19.82
N GLY A 118 -12.09 -0.13 20.36
CA GLY A 118 -12.49 1.13 20.99
C GLY A 118 -12.92 2.18 19.97
N HIS A 119 -13.80 3.07 20.40
CA HIS A 119 -14.37 4.13 19.57
C HIS A 119 -13.53 5.39 19.65
N LEU A 120 -13.04 5.89 18.51
CA LEU A 120 -12.48 7.24 18.41
C LEU A 120 -13.62 8.26 18.33
N SER A 121 -13.55 9.33 19.11
CA SER A 121 -14.56 10.39 19.01
C SER A 121 -14.53 10.98 17.60
N TRP A 122 -15.68 11.01 16.94
CA TRP A 122 -15.81 11.52 15.56
C TRP A 122 -15.28 12.93 15.41
N ARG A 123 -15.47 13.79 16.39
CA ARG A 123 -14.96 15.16 16.36
C ARG A 123 -13.43 15.21 16.22
N ARG A 124 -12.71 14.44 17.05
CA ARG A 124 -11.24 14.40 17.02
C ARG A 124 -10.73 13.73 15.75
N LEU A 125 -11.40 12.66 15.32
CA LEU A 125 -11.05 11.94 14.10
C LEU A 125 -11.21 12.86 12.88
N LEU A 126 -12.38 13.47 12.69
CA LEU A 126 -12.66 14.34 11.55
C LEU A 126 -11.75 15.56 11.51
N MET A 127 -11.43 16.19 12.66
CA MET A 127 -10.47 17.29 12.69
C MET A 127 -9.10 16.86 12.14
N SER A 128 -8.56 15.74 12.61
CA SER A 128 -7.25 15.26 12.11
C SER A 128 -7.31 14.88 10.64
N LEU A 129 -8.39 14.23 10.19
CA LEU A 129 -8.57 13.81 8.81
C LEU A 129 -8.77 15.00 7.84
N THR A 130 -9.44 16.07 8.29
CA THR A 130 -9.52 17.32 7.51
C THR A 130 -8.14 17.92 7.29
N VAL A 131 -7.31 17.99 8.34
CA VAL A 131 -5.93 18.49 8.21
C VAL A 131 -5.09 17.62 7.26
N VAL A 132 -5.23 16.28 7.34
CA VAL A 132 -4.59 15.34 6.40
C VAL A 132 -5.09 15.57 4.98
N ALA A 133 -6.39 15.71 4.77
CA ALA A 133 -6.97 15.93 3.45
C ALA A 133 -6.48 17.24 2.82
N VAL A 134 -6.42 18.33 3.59
CA VAL A 134 -5.85 19.60 3.14
C VAL A 134 -4.39 19.44 2.77
N GLY A 135 -3.61 18.74 3.61
CA GLY A 135 -2.20 18.45 3.32
C GLY A 135 -2.01 17.68 2.03
N LEU A 136 -2.83 16.64 1.76
CA LEU A 136 -2.80 15.88 0.51
C LEU A 136 -3.10 16.76 -0.71
N VAL A 137 -4.10 17.62 -0.62
CA VAL A 137 -4.44 18.55 -1.71
C VAL A 137 -3.29 19.51 -1.99
N LEU A 138 -2.69 20.10 -0.95
CA LEU A 138 -1.57 21.04 -1.10
C LEU A 138 -0.34 20.39 -1.72
N VAL A 139 0.00 19.16 -1.30
CA VAL A 139 1.12 18.40 -1.87
C VAL A 139 0.92 18.13 -3.36
N ASN A 140 -0.32 17.82 -3.77
CA ASN A 140 -0.60 17.43 -5.15
C ASN A 140 -0.96 18.61 -6.08
N ILE A 141 -1.22 19.81 -5.55
CA ILE A 141 -1.62 20.99 -6.34
C ILE A 141 -0.54 21.40 -7.37
N ALA A 142 0.73 21.26 -6.99
CA ALA A 142 1.85 21.58 -7.87
C ALA A 142 1.91 20.62 -9.08
N GLU A 143 1.65 19.34 -8.84
CA GLU A 143 1.65 18.30 -9.87
C GLU A 143 0.46 18.45 -10.84
N LEU A 144 -0.71 18.88 -10.35
CA LEU A 144 -1.91 19.11 -11.17
C LEU A 144 -1.74 20.26 -12.18
N ARG A 145 -0.83 21.22 -11.92
CA ARG A 145 -0.60 22.38 -12.79
C ARG A 145 0.16 22.05 -14.08
N HIS A 146 0.79 20.87 -14.18
CA HIS A 146 1.59 20.49 -15.35
C HIS A 146 0.78 20.01 -16.56
N GLY A 147 -0.56 20.04 -16.49
CA GLY A 147 -1.45 19.79 -17.62
C GLY A 147 -1.53 18.32 -18.06
N LEU A 148 -2.64 17.94 -18.65
CA LEU A 148 -2.87 16.59 -19.21
C LEU A 148 -2.72 16.67 -20.74
N PRO A 149 -1.71 16.06 -21.34
CA PRO A 149 -1.65 15.93 -22.78
C PRO A 149 -2.79 15.00 -23.27
N ASN A 150 -3.47 15.39 -24.37
CA ASN A 150 -4.53 14.60 -25.03
C ASN A 150 -5.73 14.21 -24.12
N PHE A 151 -6.47 15.22 -23.64
CA PHE A 151 -7.64 15.02 -22.79
C PHE A 151 -8.80 14.36 -23.55
N SER A 152 -9.15 13.14 -23.16
CA SER A 152 -10.38 12.45 -23.55
C SER A 152 -11.25 12.23 -22.29
N PRO A 153 -12.47 12.84 -22.21
CA PRO A 153 -13.31 12.73 -21.02
C PRO A 153 -13.63 11.29 -20.62
N LEU A 154 -13.89 10.41 -21.60
CA LEU A 154 -14.20 9.01 -21.36
C LEU A 154 -12.99 8.24 -20.81
N ARG A 155 -11.82 8.42 -21.43
CA ARG A 155 -10.56 7.80 -20.98
C ARG A 155 -10.18 8.27 -19.58
N TYR A 156 -10.34 9.55 -19.31
CA TYR A 156 -10.08 10.17 -18.03
C TYR A 156 -11.05 9.65 -16.94
N GLY A 157 -12.35 9.62 -17.22
CA GLY A 157 -13.38 9.09 -16.31
C GLY A 157 -13.15 7.61 -15.97
N ALA A 158 -12.78 6.79 -16.97
CA ALA A 158 -12.39 5.40 -16.73
C ALA A 158 -11.16 5.30 -15.81
N GLY A 159 -10.17 6.15 -15.99
CA GLY A 159 -8.99 6.22 -15.12
C GLY A 159 -9.32 6.59 -13.67
N LEU A 160 -10.23 7.56 -13.45
CA LEU A 160 -10.74 7.89 -12.12
C LEU A 160 -11.42 6.69 -11.46
N GLY A 161 -12.29 5.99 -12.21
CA GLY A 161 -12.93 4.76 -11.72
C GLY A 161 -11.93 3.68 -11.32
N MET A 162 -10.87 3.49 -12.11
CA MET A 162 -9.79 2.55 -11.80
C MET A 162 -9.00 2.97 -10.56
N ALA A 163 -8.70 4.25 -10.37
CA ALA A 163 -8.04 4.74 -9.16
C ALA A 163 -8.88 4.52 -7.90
N LEU A 164 -10.20 4.73 -7.98
CA LEU A 164 -11.14 4.42 -6.89
C LEU A 164 -11.18 2.92 -6.58
N LEU A 165 -11.21 2.06 -7.60
CA LEU A 165 -11.15 0.61 -7.41
C LEU A 165 -9.83 0.18 -6.77
N ALA A 166 -8.70 0.76 -7.18
CA ALA A 166 -7.40 0.52 -6.54
C ALA A 166 -7.46 0.91 -5.04
N MET A 167 -7.96 2.09 -4.71
CA MET A 167 -8.11 2.54 -3.33
C MET A 167 -8.98 1.57 -2.51
N ILE A 168 -10.12 1.12 -3.06
CA ILE A 168 -11.01 0.15 -2.41
C ILE A 168 -10.29 -1.18 -2.18
N CYS A 169 -9.60 -1.71 -3.18
CA CYS A 169 -8.85 -2.97 -3.06
C CYS A 169 -7.81 -2.90 -1.94
N TRP A 170 -7.07 -1.80 -1.85
CA TRP A 170 -6.07 -1.63 -0.80
C TRP A 170 -6.69 -1.43 0.57
N ALA A 171 -7.80 -0.67 0.68
CA ALA A 171 -8.55 -0.52 1.93
C ALA A 171 -9.07 -1.86 2.45
N VAL A 172 -9.66 -2.68 1.57
CA VAL A 172 -10.13 -4.03 1.90
C VAL A 172 -8.98 -4.90 2.40
N TYR A 173 -7.84 -4.86 1.71
CA TYR A 173 -6.63 -5.57 2.13
C TYR A 173 -6.20 -5.13 3.53
N ALA A 174 -6.00 -3.84 3.74
CA ALA A 174 -5.49 -3.30 5.00
C ALA A 174 -6.39 -3.67 6.19
N LEU A 175 -7.72 -3.55 6.03
CA LEU A 175 -8.70 -3.88 7.07
C LEU A 175 -8.73 -5.38 7.37
N GLN A 176 -8.77 -6.24 6.35
CA GLN A 176 -8.80 -7.69 6.53
C GLN A 176 -7.48 -8.23 7.07
N ASN A 177 -6.35 -7.70 6.61
CA ASN A 177 -5.03 -8.06 7.10
C ASN A 177 -4.87 -7.72 8.59
N ALA A 178 -5.22 -6.49 8.98
CA ALA A 178 -5.18 -6.06 10.37
C ALA A 178 -6.14 -6.87 11.26
N ARG A 179 -7.32 -7.22 10.75
CA ARG A 179 -8.26 -8.10 11.45
C ARG A 179 -7.65 -9.48 11.69
N TRP A 180 -7.13 -10.14 10.64
CA TRP A 180 -6.54 -11.47 10.76
C TRP A 180 -5.38 -11.50 11.76
N LEU A 181 -4.48 -10.51 11.71
CA LEU A 181 -3.33 -10.41 12.61
C LEU A 181 -3.74 -10.28 14.08
N ARG A 182 -4.83 -9.55 14.35
CA ARG A 182 -5.34 -9.39 15.72
C ARG A 182 -6.15 -10.58 16.22
N GLU A 183 -6.81 -11.30 15.32
CA GLU A 183 -7.47 -12.57 15.65
C GLU A 183 -6.46 -13.71 15.87
N ASN A 184 -5.22 -13.55 15.41
CA ASN A 184 -4.18 -14.55 15.52
C ASN A 184 -2.90 -14.00 16.19
N PRO A 185 -2.96 -13.49 17.45
CA PRO A 185 -1.83 -12.83 18.10
C PRO A 185 -0.62 -13.76 18.33
N ASN A 186 -0.86 -15.07 18.38
CA ASN A 186 0.18 -16.09 18.55
C ASN A 186 0.89 -16.46 17.24
N LYS A 187 0.39 -15.98 16.10
CA LYS A 187 1.01 -16.22 14.79
C LYS A 187 1.95 -15.06 14.44
N SER A 188 3.16 -15.41 14.00
CA SER A 188 4.21 -14.42 13.71
C SER A 188 3.86 -13.56 12.50
N PRO A 189 3.99 -12.21 12.59
CA PRO A 189 3.88 -11.29 11.45
C PRO A 189 4.80 -11.62 10.26
N MET A 190 6.03 -12.07 10.55
CA MET A 190 6.98 -12.54 9.53
C MET A 190 6.46 -13.76 8.78
N MET A 191 5.94 -14.76 9.51
CA MET A 191 5.34 -15.93 8.89
C MET A 191 4.17 -15.54 7.99
N TRP A 192 3.34 -14.59 8.42
CA TRP A 192 2.20 -14.12 7.65
C TRP A 192 2.61 -13.37 6.38
N ALA A 193 3.62 -12.49 6.44
CA ALA A 193 4.18 -11.83 5.26
C ALA A 193 4.76 -12.85 4.26
N THR A 194 5.47 -13.88 4.76
CA THR A 194 6.01 -14.96 3.93
C THR A 194 4.89 -15.79 3.29
N ALA A 195 3.84 -16.11 4.04
CA ALA A 195 2.68 -16.86 3.53
C ALA A 195 1.95 -16.10 2.42
N GLN A 196 1.79 -14.78 2.56
CA GLN A 196 1.22 -13.92 1.50
C GLN A 196 2.09 -13.94 0.24
N GLY A 197 3.41 -13.85 0.38
CA GLY A 197 4.35 -13.93 -0.75
C GLY A 197 4.29 -15.28 -1.49
N LEU A 198 4.19 -16.39 -0.74
CA LEU A 198 4.03 -17.72 -1.35
C LEU A 198 2.66 -17.89 -2.03
N ALA A 199 1.61 -17.44 -1.36
CA ALA A 199 0.25 -17.59 -1.88
C ALA A 199 0.05 -16.83 -3.21
N ILE A 200 0.73 -15.68 -3.39
CA ILE A 200 0.61 -14.89 -4.61
C ILE A 200 1.50 -15.39 -5.77
N LEU A 201 2.49 -16.22 -5.50
CA LEU A 201 3.47 -16.68 -6.49
C LEU A 201 2.84 -17.30 -7.74
N PRO A 202 1.89 -18.25 -7.65
CA PRO A 202 1.29 -18.84 -8.85
C PRO A 202 0.57 -17.81 -9.72
N LEU A 203 -0.18 -16.90 -9.09
CA LEU A 203 -0.91 -15.85 -9.81
C LEU A 203 0.03 -14.82 -10.44
N SER A 204 1.14 -14.49 -9.75
CA SER A 204 2.15 -13.57 -10.27
C SER A 204 2.88 -14.18 -11.47
N LEU A 205 3.16 -15.48 -11.43
CA LEU A 205 3.77 -16.19 -12.55
C LEU A 205 2.84 -16.19 -13.77
N ILE A 206 1.56 -16.55 -13.57
CA ILE A 206 0.54 -16.51 -14.63
C ILE A 206 0.40 -15.08 -15.17
N GLY A 207 0.33 -14.08 -14.29
CA GLY A 207 0.25 -12.67 -14.68
C GLY A 207 1.47 -12.20 -15.45
N TYR A 208 2.68 -12.62 -15.07
CA TYR A 208 3.92 -12.26 -15.76
C TYR A 208 3.98 -12.87 -17.15
N LEU A 209 3.70 -14.16 -17.27
CA LEU A 209 3.64 -14.85 -18.56
C LEU A 209 2.54 -14.25 -19.46
N GLY A 210 1.37 -13.98 -18.90
CA GLY A 210 0.29 -13.31 -19.62
C GLY A 210 0.68 -11.90 -20.08
N SER A 211 1.43 -11.14 -19.27
CA SER A 211 1.96 -9.83 -19.65
C SER A 211 2.96 -9.94 -20.80
N CYS A 212 3.85 -10.93 -20.77
CA CYS A 212 4.79 -11.19 -21.86
C CYS A 212 4.07 -11.56 -23.15
N LEU A 213 3.08 -12.45 -23.10
CA LEU A 213 2.29 -12.83 -24.27
C LEU A 213 1.50 -11.64 -24.85
N TRP A 214 0.92 -10.82 -23.99
CA TRP A 214 0.22 -9.60 -24.41
C TRP A 214 1.16 -8.60 -25.07
N LEU A 215 2.36 -8.37 -24.49
CA LEU A 215 3.38 -7.49 -25.05
C LEU A 215 3.91 -8.01 -26.38
N ALA A 216 4.15 -9.32 -26.50
CA ALA A 216 4.57 -9.93 -27.76
C ALA A 216 3.58 -9.67 -28.91
N TRP A 217 2.31 -9.50 -28.58
CA TRP A 217 1.27 -9.18 -29.57
C TRP A 217 1.11 -7.68 -29.82
N GLN A 218 1.19 -6.83 -28.77
CA GLN A 218 0.97 -5.38 -28.88
C GLN A 218 2.22 -4.60 -29.28
N GLU A 219 3.38 -5.04 -28.83
CA GLU A 219 4.69 -4.39 -29.02
C GLU A 219 5.73 -5.45 -29.39
N PRO A 220 5.71 -5.97 -30.63
CA PRO A 220 6.59 -7.08 -31.06
C PRO A 220 8.09 -6.77 -30.91
N ASP A 221 8.46 -5.50 -30.96
CA ASP A 221 9.86 -5.06 -30.84
C ASP A 221 10.33 -4.97 -29.37
N PHE A 222 9.43 -5.14 -28.40
CA PHE A 222 9.80 -5.11 -26.97
C PHE A 222 10.59 -6.38 -26.59
N PRO A 223 11.85 -6.27 -26.10
CA PRO A 223 12.71 -7.43 -25.86
C PRO A 223 12.23 -8.24 -24.65
N LEU A 224 11.49 -9.30 -24.90
CA LEU A 224 10.97 -10.23 -23.88
C LEU A 224 12.04 -11.26 -23.49
N PRO A 225 11.99 -11.84 -22.25
CA PRO A 225 10.98 -11.58 -21.22
C PRO A 225 11.28 -10.42 -20.26
N PHE A 226 12.46 -9.83 -20.29
CA PHE A 226 12.96 -8.92 -19.25
C PHE A 226 13.11 -7.46 -19.70
N GLY A 227 12.68 -7.12 -20.90
CA GLY A 227 12.75 -5.76 -21.43
C GLY A 227 14.15 -5.31 -21.87
N PRO A 228 14.30 -4.02 -22.25
CA PRO A 228 15.54 -3.50 -22.86
C PRO A 228 16.73 -3.46 -21.91
N GLN A 229 16.50 -3.44 -20.60
CA GLN A 229 17.53 -3.38 -19.56
C GLN A 229 17.38 -4.51 -18.54
N PRO A 230 17.60 -5.79 -18.94
CA PRO A 230 17.22 -6.96 -18.14
C PRO A 230 17.91 -7.01 -16.77
N GLY A 231 19.17 -6.65 -16.67
CA GLY A 231 19.91 -6.64 -15.40
C GLY A 231 19.35 -5.62 -14.41
N GLN A 232 19.04 -4.40 -14.87
CA GLN A 232 18.48 -3.35 -14.04
C GLN A 232 17.03 -3.69 -13.62
N PHE A 233 16.23 -4.24 -14.54
CA PHE A 233 14.87 -4.68 -14.25
C PHE A 233 14.87 -5.76 -13.17
N ILE A 234 15.65 -6.84 -13.35
CA ILE A 234 15.72 -7.94 -12.38
C ILE A 234 16.18 -7.42 -11.01
N ALA A 235 17.27 -6.67 -10.97
CA ALA A 235 17.80 -6.11 -9.72
C ALA A 235 16.75 -5.24 -9.01
N LEU A 236 16.09 -4.34 -9.74
CA LEU A 236 15.07 -3.46 -9.18
C LEU A 236 13.86 -4.25 -8.67
N MET A 237 13.38 -5.25 -9.41
CA MET A 237 12.26 -6.10 -8.97
C MET A 237 12.60 -6.83 -7.67
N PHE A 238 13.81 -7.38 -7.53
CA PHE A 238 14.23 -8.03 -6.29
C PHE A 238 14.40 -7.04 -5.13
N VAL A 239 14.99 -5.87 -5.35
CA VAL A 239 15.16 -4.83 -4.32
C VAL A 239 13.79 -4.36 -3.81
N ILE A 240 12.86 -4.03 -4.71
CA ILE A 240 11.51 -3.60 -4.33
C ILE A 240 10.73 -4.75 -3.68
N ALA A 241 10.90 -5.99 -4.14
CA ALA A 241 10.25 -7.15 -3.54
C ALA A 241 10.73 -7.40 -2.10
N ILE A 242 12.04 -7.29 -1.85
CA ILE A 242 12.59 -7.44 -0.49
C ILE A 242 12.16 -6.29 0.40
N LEU A 243 12.46 -5.05 -0.01
CA LEU A 243 12.27 -3.88 0.86
C LEU A 243 10.81 -3.50 1.00
N CYS A 244 10.10 -3.35 -0.12
CA CYS A 244 8.73 -2.83 -0.08
C CYS A 244 7.69 -3.94 0.13
N SER A 245 7.88 -5.11 -0.48
CA SER A 245 6.84 -6.14 -0.43
C SER A 245 7.00 -7.08 0.76
N TRP A 246 8.22 -7.45 1.16
CA TRP A 246 8.41 -8.36 2.30
C TRP A 246 8.70 -7.61 3.60
N ILE A 247 9.76 -6.78 3.67
CA ILE A 247 10.13 -6.02 4.88
C ILE A 247 9.05 -4.99 5.21
N GLY A 248 8.56 -4.25 4.21
CA GLY A 248 7.48 -3.28 4.40
C GLY A 248 6.20 -3.94 4.93
N ALA A 249 5.79 -5.08 4.35
CA ALA A 249 4.64 -5.84 4.84
C ALA A 249 4.88 -6.42 6.23
N LEU A 250 6.09 -6.90 6.55
CA LEU A 250 6.45 -7.34 7.90
C LEU A 250 6.29 -6.20 8.91
N CYS A 251 6.86 -5.04 8.63
CA CYS A 251 6.78 -3.86 9.49
C CYS A 251 5.31 -3.43 9.69
N TRP A 252 4.52 -3.43 8.63
CA TRP A 252 3.09 -3.11 8.69
C TRP A 252 2.30 -4.14 9.51
N ASN A 253 2.61 -5.42 9.37
CA ASN A 253 1.99 -6.49 10.13
C ASN A 253 2.32 -6.38 11.63
N GLU A 254 3.57 -6.05 11.97
CA GLU A 254 4.01 -5.77 13.34
C GLU A 254 3.27 -4.56 13.94
N ALA A 255 3.08 -3.50 13.16
CA ALA A 255 2.29 -2.35 13.55
C ALA A 255 0.81 -2.72 13.76
N SER A 256 0.24 -3.50 12.84
CA SER A 256 -1.18 -3.91 12.85
C SER A 256 -1.56 -4.79 14.04
N GLN A 257 -0.61 -5.57 14.58
CA GLN A 257 -0.83 -6.31 15.81
C GLN A 257 -0.81 -5.41 17.06
N ARG A 258 -0.14 -4.25 17.01
CA ARG A 258 0.12 -3.40 18.19
C ARG A 258 -0.72 -2.14 18.25
N LEU A 259 -1.31 -1.74 17.14
CA LEU A 259 -2.07 -0.50 17.03
C LEU A 259 -3.52 -0.76 16.61
N PRO A 260 -4.48 0.02 17.16
CA PRO A 260 -5.84 0.06 16.60
C PRO A 260 -5.83 0.46 15.13
N THR A 261 -6.72 -0.12 14.32
CA THR A 261 -6.78 0.14 12.87
C THR A 261 -7.04 1.63 12.57
N ALA A 262 -7.82 2.30 13.41
CA ALA A 262 -8.10 3.72 13.26
C ALA A 262 -6.85 4.63 13.40
N ILE A 263 -5.80 4.17 14.09
CA ILE A 263 -4.52 4.88 14.22
C ILE A 263 -3.57 4.50 13.06
N LEU A 264 -3.66 3.28 12.57
CA LEU A 264 -2.84 2.81 11.45
C LEU A 264 -3.07 3.63 10.17
N GLY A 265 -4.34 3.97 9.87
CA GLY A 265 -4.71 4.71 8.67
C GLY A 265 -3.90 6.02 8.50
N PRO A 266 -3.94 6.96 9.46
CA PRO A 266 -3.15 8.19 9.39
C PRO A 266 -1.65 7.97 9.22
N LEU A 267 -1.09 6.89 9.80
CA LEU A 267 0.34 6.59 9.69
C LEU A 267 0.78 6.19 8.26
N ILE A 268 -0.16 5.79 7.39
CA ILE A 268 0.12 5.52 5.97
C ILE A 268 0.60 6.79 5.23
N VAL A 269 0.20 7.98 5.69
CA VAL A 269 0.70 9.25 5.15
C VAL A 269 2.23 9.28 5.07
N PHE A 270 2.90 8.56 5.97
CA PHE A 270 4.36 8.53 5.99
C PHE A 270 4.97 7.85 4.75
N GLU A 271 4.25 6.95 4.10
CA GLU A 271 4.62 6.41 2.78
C GLU A 271 4.69 7.51 1.73
N ASN A 272 3.66 8.38 1.69
CA ASN A 272 3.63 9.50 0.74
C ASN A 272 4.77 10.51 1.02
N LEU A 273 5.02 10.81 2.29
CA LEU A 273 6.11 11.69 2.70
C LEU A 273 7.48 11.13 2.30
N ALA A 274 7.69 9.83 2.52
CA ALA A 274 8.91 9.15 2.12
C ALA A 274 9.07 9.13 0.59
N GLY A 275 8.00 8.84 -0.15
CA GLY A 275 7.99 8.86 -1.62
C GLY A 275 8.33 10.24 -2.18
N LEU A 276 7.78 11.31 -1.61
CA LEU A 276 8.12 12.68 -1.97
C LEU A 276 9.59 12.98 -1.70
N LEU A 277 10.09 12.62 -0.50
CA LEU A 277 11.49 12.80 -0.14
C LEU A 277 12.40 12.15 -1.17
N TYR A 278 12.14 10.88 -1.52
CA TYR A 278 12.94 10.13 -2.49
C TYR A 278 12.85 10.76 -3.89
N ALA A 279 11.66 11.19 -4.31
CA ALA A 279 11.48 11.83 -5.61
C ALA A 279 12.24 13.16 -5.72
N PHE A 280 12.22 14.00 -4.68
CA PHE A 280 12.97 15.27 -4.65
C PHE A 280 14.48 15.05 -4.59
N VAL A 281 14.94 14.06 -3.81
CA VAL A 281 16.36 13.69 -3.78
C VAL A 281 16.82 13.20 -5.16
N LEU A 282 16.03 12.36 -5.82
CA LEU A 282 16.38 11.81 -7.15
C LEU A 282 16.38 12.89 -8.24
N ARG A 283 15.46 13.85 -8.16
CA ARG A 283 15.37 14.98 -9.13
C ARG A 283 16.33 16.11 -8.81
N HIS A 284 17.08 16.06 -7.71
CA HIS A 284 17.95 17.15 -7.21
C HIS A 284 17.21 18.50 -7.15
N SER A 285 15.94 18.50 -6.75
CA SER A 285 15.08 19.67 -6.72
C SER A 285 14.50 19.92 -5.32
N TRP A 286 14.28 21.21 -4.99
CA TRP A 286 13.62 21.58 -3.74
C TRP A 286 12.09 21.55 -3.91
N PRO A 287 11.33 21.12 -2.87
CA PRO A 287 9.88 21.15 -2.91
C PRO A 287 9.35 22.59 -3.06
N PRO A 288 8.30 22.81 -3.87
CA PRO A 288 7.59 24.09 -3.89
C PRO A 288 6.99 24.43 -2.51
N LEU A 289 6.78 25.73 -2.23
CA LEU A 289 6.23 26.17 -0.94
C LEU A 289 4.88 25.50 -0.61
N ALA A 290 3.99 25.33 -1.59
CA ALA A 290 2.73 24.61 -1.41
C ALA A 290 2.93 23.17 -0.91
N THR A 291 3.92 22.48 -1.46
CA THR A 291 4.29 21.12 -1.03
C THR A 291 4.83 21.13 0.40
N LEU A 292 5.66 22.10 0.79
CA LEU A 292 6.17 22.21 2.16
C LEU A 292 5.04 22.45 3.17
N PHE A 293 4.09 23.36 2.87
CA PHE A 293 2.90 23.55 3.70
C PHE A 293 2.03 22.28 3.78
N GLY A 294 1.88 21.58 2.65
CA GLY A 294 1.18 20.31 2.61
C GLY A 294 1.84 19.24 3.48
N ILE A 295 3.17 19.10 3.41
CA ILE A 295 3.95 18.19 4.27
C ILE A 295 3.74 18.53 5.76
N ALA A 296 3.84 19.80 6.12
CA ALA A 296 3.60 20.25 7.49
C ALA A 296 2.17 19.90 7.96
N ALA A 297 1.16 20.15 7.14
CA ALA A 297 -0.23 19.79 7.42
C ALA A 297 -0.41 18.27 7.60
N LEU A 298 0.21 17.44 6.74
CA LEU A 298 0.18 15.99 6.86
C LEU A 298 0.77 15.52 8.19
N ILE A 299 1.93 16.04 8.58
CA ILE A 299 2.59 15.71 9.87
C ILE A 299 1.68 16.10 11.03
N VAL A 300 1.15 17.33 11.03
CA VAL A 300 0.24 17.81 12.09
C VAL A 300 -1.01 16.93 12.18
N GLY A 301 -1.64 16.62 11.07
CA GLY A 301 -2.83 15.76 11.02
C GLY A 301 -2.58 14.36 11.58
N VAL A 302 -1.44 13.74 11.23
CA VAL A 302 -1.02 12.43 11.78
C VAL A 302 -0.78 12.51 13.29
N VAL A 303 -0.08 13.54 13.76
CA VAL A 303 0.15 13.73 15.21
C VAL A 303 -1.16 13.91 15.96
N MET A 304 -2.12 14.67 15.41
CA MET A 304 -3.47 14.81 15.98
C MET A 304 -4.20 13.48 16.06
N ALA A 305 -4.16 12.65 14.98
CA ALA A 305 -4.79 11.35 14.95
C ALA A 305 -4.19 10.37 15.97
N VAL A 306 -2.85 10.32 16.07
CA VAL A 306 -2.14 9.44 17.01
C VAL A 306 -2.40 9.83 18.46
N ARG A 307 -2.59 11.14 18.75
CA ARG A 307 -2.96 11.64 20.08
C ARG A 307 -4.42 11.43 20.44
N ALA A 308 -5.29 11.20 19.46
CA ALA A 308 -6.69 10.87 19.68
C ALA A 308 -6.82 9.43 20.20
N ARG A 309 -6.63 9.21 21.51
CA ARG A 309 -6.75 7.88 22.14
C ARG A 309 -8.20 7.38 22.04
N PRO A 310 -8.41 6.09 21.71
CA PRO A 310 -9.75 5.47 21.81
C PRO A 310 -10.27 5.59 23.25
N ALA A 311 -11.56 5.89 23.40
CA ALA A 311 -12.23 5.74 24.68
C ALA A 311 -12.25 4.24 25.06
N PRO A 312 -12.02 3.88 26.34
CA PRO A 312 -12.12 2.50 26.75
C PRO A 312 -13.52 1.97 26.40
N THR A 313 -13.61 0.80 25.81
CA THR A 313 -14.87 0.08 25.65
C THR A 313 -15.40 -0.19 27.06
N VAL A 314 -16.54 0.41 27.39
CA VAL A 314 -17.32 0.03 28.56
C VAL A 314 -17.84 -1.38 28.23
N VAL A 315 -17.10 -2.39 28.64
CA VAL A 315 -17.63 -3.75 28.77
C VAL A 315 -18.73 -3.60 29.83
N SER A 316 -19.99 -3.59 29.37
CA SER A 316 -21.11 -3.59 30.28
C SER A 316 -20.97 -4.85 31.17
N ALA A 317 -20.54 -4.64 32.38
CA ALA A 317 -20.60 -5.61 33.47
C ALA A 317 -22.08 -5.83 33.83
N ASN A 318 -22.83 -6.42 32.90
CA ASN A 318 -24.15 -6.99 33.17
C ASN A 318 -24.00 -8.52 33.11
N VAL A 319 -23.21 -9.05 34.05
CA VAL A 319 -23.46 -10.37 34.61
C VAL A 319 -23.89 -10.07 36.03
N LYS A 320 -25.17 -9.88 36.23
CA LYS A 320 -25.83 -9.96 37.53
C LYS A 320 -26.92 -10.99 37.43
N GLU A 321 -26.76 -11.97 38.30
CA GLU A 321 -27.75 -12.84 38.98
C GLU A 321 -28.46 -13.87 38.11
#